data_129d4ca38cbe24e6b1a385b8eb609dc9
#
_entry.id   129d4ca38cbe24e6b1a385b8eb609dc9
#
_cell.length_a   1.000
_cell.length_b   1.000
_cell.length_c   1.000
_cell.angle_alpha   90.00
_cell.angle_beta   90.00
_cell.angle_gamma   90.00
#
_symmetry.space_group_name_H-M   'P 1'
#
loop_
_entity.id
_entity.type
_entity.pdbx_description
1 polymer ?
#
loop_
_entity_poly.entity_id
_entity_poly.type
_entity_poly.pdbx_seq_one_letter_code
_entity_poly.pdbx_strand_id
1 'polypeptide(L)'
;RAAGAVVLAAHQYALTHEGIGELIRADWDKGKRGDTWVMLNKEGVFSLPGYYAIYLIGVGVGNLLEKSTLALHNARKATGGVKKHGNTGDKWAWQWVMRLCVLACWFWGGALVCHHYVEPVSRQSANAAYVLWMAAFNFQTLAAFVLGALILPSAFARTAKLLDGCNGNLL
;
A
#
# COMPACT_ATOMS: atom_id res chain seq x y z
N ARG A 1 -14.68 2.22 -0.68
CA ARG A 1 -13.68 1.21 -1.08
C ARG A 1 -13.24 1.35 -2.54
N ALA A 2 -14.07 1.92 -3.41
CA ALA A 2 -13.75 2.14 -4.82
C ALA A 2 -12.97 3.45 -5.08
N ALA A 3 -12.89 4.36 -4.10
CA ALA A 3 -12.33 5.69 -4.31
C ALA A 3 -10.89 5.67 -4.85
N GLY A 4 -10.02 4.80 -4.29
CA GLY A 4 -8.64 4.68 -4.75
C GLY A 4 -8.54 4.22 -6.21
N ALA A 5 -9.38 3.26 -6.61
CA ALA A 5 -9.42 2.79 -8.00
C ALA A 5 -9.95 3.86 -8.96
N VAL A 6 -10.98 4.63 -8.54
CA VAL A 6 -11.52 5.73 -9.35
C VAL A 6 -10.48 6.83 -9.54
N VAL A 7 -9.80 7.24 -8.45
CA VAL A 7 -8.72 8.24 -8.53
C VAL A 7 -7.61 7.76 -9.44
N LEU A 8 -7.19 6.49 -9.31
CA LEU A 8 -6.13 5.92 -10.14
C LEU A 8 -6.52 5.86 -11.62
N ALA A 9 -7.74 5.44 -11.92
CA ALA A 9 -8.24 5.38 -13.29
C ALA A 9 -8.32 6.78 -13.93
N ALA A 10 -8.85 7.77 -13.21
CA ALA A 10 -8.91 9.14 -13.68
C ALA A 10 -7.50 9.73 -13.89
N HIS A 11 -6.58 9.47 -12.97
CA HIS A 11 -5.19 9.90 -13.10
C HIS A 11 -4.50 9.26 -14.30
N GLN A 12 -4.63 7.93 -14.49
CA GLN A 12 -4.03 7.25 -15.64
C GLN A 12 -4.63 7.73 -16.96
N TYR A 13 -5.93 7.98 -17.00
CA TYR A 13 -6.57 8.57 -18.17
C TYR A 13 -5.96 9.95 -18.51
N ALA A 14 -5.80 10.81 -17.52
CA ALA A 14 -5.19 12.13 -17.72
C ALA A 14 -3.72 12.02 -18.19
N LEU A 15 -2.95 11.06 -17.67
CA LEU A 15 -1.56 10.84 -18.10
C LEU A 15 -1.47 10.41 -19.57
N THR A 16 -2.41 9.56 -20.04
CA THR A 16 -2.35 8.95 -21.37
C THR A 16 -3.06 9.76 -22.45
N HIS A 17 -4.15 10.49 -22.13
CA HIS A 17 -5.00 11.16 -23.10
C HIS A 17 -4.91 12.68 -23.09
N GLU A 18 -4.60 13.29 -21.92
CA GLU A 18 -4.51 14.75 -21.80
C GLU A 18 -3.08 15.29 -21.95
N GLY A 19 -2.12 14.46 -22.39
CA GLY A 19 -0.74 14.86 -22.61
C GLY A 19 0.07 15.18 -21.33
N ILE A 20 -0.49 14.95 -20.13
CA ILE A 20 0.19 15.21 -18.86
C ILE A 20 1.46 14.36 -18.73
N GLY A 21 1.41 13.11 -19.20
CA GLY A 21 2.56 12.20 -19.19
C GLY A 21 3.72 12.74 -20.04
N GLU A 22 3.45 13.32 -21.20
CA GLU A 22 4.45 13.97 -22.05
C GLU A 22 5.00 15.23 -21.40
N LEU A 23 4.15 16.05 -20.78
CA LEU A 23 4.53 17.23 -20.05
C LEU A 23 5.50 16.90 -18.89
N ILE A 24 5.24 15.82 -18.15
CA ILE A 24 6.12 15.39 -17.05
C ILE A 24 7.48 14.93 -17.60
N ARG A 25 7.51 14.19 -18.71
CA ARG A 25 8.72 13.64 -19.34
C ARG A 25 9.51 14.65 -20.16
N ALA A 26 8.92 15.78 -20.52
CA ALA A 26 9.58 16.80 -21.32
C ALA A 26 10.85 17.32 -20.63
N ASP A 27 11.98 17.18 -21.34
CA ASP A 27 13.31 17.52 -20.84
C ASP A 27 13.47 19.00 -20.57
N TRP A 28 14.09 19.32 -19.44
CA TRP A 28 14.39 20.70 -19.02
C TRP A 28 15.49 21.37 -19.86
N ASP A 29 16.26 20.57 -20.64
CA ASP A 29 17.45 21.02 -21.35
C ASP A 29 17.16 21.89 -22.59
N LYS A 30 15.92 22.00 -23.03
CA LYS A 30 15.55 22.77 -24.23
C LYS A 30 15.14 24.21 -23.98
N GLY A 31 15.58 24.83 -22.90
CA GLY A 31 15.42 26.28 -22.67
C GLY A 31 13.98 26.77 -22.41
N LYS A 32 13.02 25.87 -22.32
CA LYS A 32 11.62 26.15 -22.05
C LYS A 32 11.23 25.77 -20.60
N ARG A 33 12.02 26.21 -19.64
CA ARG A 33 11.61 26.16 -18.24
C ARG A 33 10.44 27.13 -18.11
N GLY A 34 9.24 26.60 -17.97
CA GLY A 34 8.07 27.45 -17.68
C GLY A 34 8.31 28.18 -16.37
N ASP A 35 8.11 29.49 -16.35
CA ASP A 35 8.33 30.36 -15.19
C ASP A 35 7.27 30.19 -14.08
N THR A 36 6.30 29.29 -14.29
CA THR A 36 5.20 29.05 -13.36
C THR A 36 5.61 28.06 -12.28
N TRP A 37 5.26 28.31 -11.01
CA TRP A 37 5.52 27.42 -9.88
C TRP A 37 5.09 25.95 -10.15
N VAL A 38 3.96 25.76 -10.83
CA VAL A 38 3.47 24.43 -11.22
C VAL A 38 4.44 23.73 -12.17
N MET A 39 4.98 24.44 -13.15
CA MET A 39 5.95 23.88 -14.11
C MET A 39 7.30 23.58 -13.45
N LEU A 40 7.71 24.39 -12.48
CA LEU A 40 8.91 24.13 -11.70
C LEU A 40 8.79 22.87 -10.82
N ASN A 41 7.57 22.51 -10.39
CA ASN A 41 7.27 21.37 -9.54
C ASN A 41 6.38 20.32 -10.24
N LYS A 42 6.39 20.25 -11.57
CA LYS A 42 5.48 19.43 -12.37
C LYS A 42 5.42 17.97 -11.94
N GLU A 43 6.56 17.35 -11.68
CA GLU A 43 6.62 15.96 -11.23
C GLU A 43 5.88 15.78 -9.89
N GLY A 44 6.13 16.65 -8.92
CA GLY A 44 5.48 16.60 -7.62
C GLY A 44 3.97 16.84 -7.71
N VAL A 45 3.55 17.88 -8.43
CA VAL A 45 2.14 18.26 -8.54
C VAL A 45 1.33 17.21 -9.28
N PHE A 46 1.81 16.75 -10.44
CA PHE A 46 1.05 15.80 -11.26
C PHE A 46 1.14 14.35 -10.76
N SER A 47 2.06 14.01 -9.86
CA SER A 47 2.09 12.68 -9.21
C SER A 47 1.19 12.56 -7.99
N LEU A 48 0.69 13.68 -7.43
CA LEU A 48 -0.16 13.68 -6.23
C LEU A 48 -1.36 12.73 -6.30
N PRO A 49 -2.15 12.68 -7.40
CA PRO A 49 -3.29 11.78 -7.47
C PRO A 49 -2.88 10.29 -7.39
N GLY A 50 -1.73 9.92 -7.98
CA GLY A 50 -1.18 8.57 -7.88
C GLY A 50 -0.80 8.21 -6.44
N TYR A 51 -0.11 9.08 -5.73
CA TYR A 51 0.21 8.88 -4.30
C TYR A 51 -1.05 8.88 -3.42
N TYR A 52 -2.04 9.71 -3.74
CA TYR A 52 -3.32 9.70 -3.05
C TYR A 52 -4.06 8.36 -3.25
N ALA A 53 -3.99 7.79 -4.45
CA ALA A 53 -4.53 6.44 -4.70
C ALA A 53 -3.85 5.37 -3.83
N ILE A 54 -2.52 5.40 -3.68
CA ILE A 54 -1.78 4.51 -2.78
C ILE A 54 -2.28 4.66 -1.34
N TYR A 55 -2.41 5.89 -0.87
CA TYR A 55 -2.94 6.19 0.47
C TYR A 55 -4.35 5.60 0.68
N LEU A 56 -5.27 5.80 -0.26
CA LEU A 56 -6.63 5.28 -0.18
C LEU A 56 -6.69 3.74 -0.19
N ILE A 57 -5.80 3.08 -0.94
CA ILE A 57 -5.64 1.63 -0.92
C ILE A 57 -5.18 1.19 0.48
N GLY A 58 -4.18 1.85 1.04
CA GLY A 58 -3.67 1.58 2.38
C GLY A 58 -4.73 1.73 3.47
N VAL A 59 -5.51 2.82 3.45
CA VAL A 59 -6.64 3.05 4.36
C VAL A 59 -7.69 1.93 4.21
N GLY A 60 -7.99 1.52 2.98
CA GLY A 60 -8.94 0.42 2.72
C GLY A 60 -8.51 -0.89 3.36
N VAL A 61 -7.22 -1.22 3.28
CA VAL A 61 -6.64 -2.44 3.89
C VAL A 61 -6.56 -2.30 5.41
N GLY A 62 -6.13 -1.15 5.93
CA GLY A 62 -6.11 -0.88 7.37
C GLY A 62 -7.47 -1.09 8.03
N ASN A 63 -8.53 -0.55 7.44
CA ASN A 63 -9.91 -0.75 7.91
C ASN A 63 -10.37 -2.22 7.87
N LEU A 64 -9.90 -3.00 6.91
CA LEU A 64 -10.19 -4.44 6.85
C LEU A 64 -9.47 -5.20 7.97
N LEU A 65 -8.21 -4.86 8.23
CA LEU A 65 -7.41 -5.45 9.31
C LEU A 65 -8.03 -5.14 10.67
N GLU A 66 -8.38 -3.88 10.92
CA GLU A 66 -9.00 -3.44 12.17
C GLU A 66 -10.30 -4.20 12.45
N LYS A 67 -11.23 -4.23 11.50
CA LYS A 67 -12.50 -4.95 11.63
C LYS A 67 -12.30 -6.43 11.95
N SER A 68 -11.33 -7.06 11.29
CA SER A 68 -11.02 -8.47 11.52
C SER A 68 -10.41 -8.71 12.89
N THR A 69 -9.59 -7.81 13.38
CA THR A 69 -8.98 -7.87 14.72
C THR A 69 -10.03 -7.67 15.80
N LEU A 70 -10.92 -6.69 15.62
CA LEU A 70 -12.05 -6.46 16.54
C LEU A 70 -13.01 -7.66 16.59
N ALA A 71 -13.33 -8.26 15.45
CA ALA A 71 -14.16 -9.45 15.38
C ALA A 71 -13.54 -10.63 16.17
N LEU A 72 -12.22 -10.84 16.02
CA LEU A 72 -11.49 -11.86 16.78
C LEU A 72 -11.49 -11.56 18.29
N HIS A 73 -11.27 -10.30 18.67
CA HIS A 73 -11.30 -9.88 20.08
C HIS A 73 -12.67 -10.13 20.72
N ASN A 74 -13.74 -9.78 20.02
CA ASN A 74 -15.11 -9.97 20.49
C ASN A 74 -15.47 -11.48 20.58
N ALA A 75 -15.04 -12.30 19.62
CA ALA A 75 -15.22 -13.74 19.66
C ALA A 75 -14.49 -14.38 20.86
N ARG A 76 -13.29 -13.89 21.21
CA ARG A 76 -12.56 -14.34 22.41
C ARG A 76 -13.24 -13.95 23.69
N LYS A 77 -13.82 -12.75 23.78
CA LYS A 77 -14.62 -12.31 24.94
C LYS A 77 -15.88 -13.16 25.11
N ALA A 78 -16.60 -13.45 24.03
CA ALA A 78 -17.83 -14.22 24.06
C ALA A 78 -17.62 -15.68 24.54
N THR A 79 -16.43 -16.25 24.30
CA THR A 79 -16.06 -17.60 24.75
C THR A 79 -15.51 -17.66 26.18
N GLY A 80 -15.71 -16.61 26.98
CA GLY A 80 -15.38 -16.60 28.41
C GLY A 80 -13.89 -16.68 28.74
N GLY A 81 -13.01 -16.29 27.83
CA GLY A 81 -11.57 -16.25 28.08
C GLY A 81 -10.92 -17.62 28.31
N VAL A 82 -11.63 -18.74 28.08
CA VAL A 82 -11.06 -20.07 28.16
C VAL A 82 -9.95 -20.15 27.11
N LYS A 83 -8.72 -20.11 27.60
CA LYS A 83 -7.51 -20.36 26.81
C LYS A 83 -7.55 -21.79 26.26
N LYS A 84 -8.31 -22.04 25.19
CA LYS A 84 -8.00 -23.15 24.30
C LYS A 84 -6.66 -22.79 23.67
N HIS A 85 -5.61 -23.22 24.36
CA HIS A 85 -4.23 -23.03 23.97
C HIS A 85 -4.06 -23.53 22.54
N GLY A 86 -3.59 -22.68 21.66
CA GLY A 86 -2.79 -23.09 20.51
C GLY A 86 -3.41 -23.02 19.13
N ASN A 87 -4.73 -22.88 18.89
CA ASN A 87 -5.17 -23.17 17.50
C ASN A 87 -6.00 -22.08 16.78
N THR A 88 -6.64 -21.16 17.48
CA THR A 88 -7.56 -20.20 16.82
C THR A 88 -6.84 -18.92 16.36
N GLY A 89 -5.87 -18.46 17.13
CA GLY A 89 -5.08 -17.25 16.80
C GLY A 89 -4.15 -17.50 15.62
N ASP A 90 -3.51 -18.67 15.60
CA ASP A 90 -2.57 -19.04 14.56
C ASP A 90 -3.30 -19.27 13.22
N LYS A 91 -4.47 -19.94 13.25
CA LYS A 91 -5.31 -20.12 12.05
C LYS A 91 -5.74 -18.78 11.45
N TRP A 92 -6.13 -17.82 12.29
CA TRP A 92 -6.50 -16.50 11.84
C TRP A 92 -5.32 -15.76 11.19
N ALA A 93 -4.15 -15.79 11.81
CA ALA A 93 -2.95 -15.16 11.28
C ALA A 93 -2.51 -15.81 9.96
N TRP A 94 -2.57 -17.14 9.84
CA TRP A 94 -2.32 -17.85 8.58
C TRP A 94 -3.32 -17.44 7.48
N GLN A 95 -4.59 -17.30 7.80
CA GLN A 95 -5.58 -16.79 6.83
C GLN A 95 -5.24 -15.39 6.33
N TRP A 96 -4.70 -14.52 7.21
CA TRP A 96 -4.25 -13.19 6.79
C TRP A 96 -3.01 -13.25 5.91
N VAL A 97 -2.02 -14.05 6.25
CA VAL A 97 -0.85 -14.27 5.39
C VAL A 97 -1.29 -14.69 3.99
N MET A 98 -2.15 -15.69 3.90
CA MET A 98 -2.65 -16.17 2.60
C MET A 98 -3.41 -15.09 1.82
N ARG A 99 -4.28 -14.32 2.46
CA ARG A 99 -5.02 -13.22 1.82
C ARG A 99 -4.08 -12.12 1.31
N LEU A 100 -3.08 -11.74 2.11
CA LEU A 100 -2.10 -10.74 1.73
C LEU A 100 -1.21 -11.24 0.57
N CYS A 101 -0.82 -12.51 0.58
CA CYS A 101 -0.07 -13.10 -0.54
C CYS A 101 -0.91 -13.11 -1.83
N VAL A 102 -2.19 -13.50 -1.76
CA VAL A 102 -3.09 -13.47 -2.92
C VAL A 102 -3.24 -12.04 -3.45
N LEU A 103 -3.47 -11.06 -2.56
CA LEU A 103 -3.53 -9.65 -2.95
C LEU A 103 -2.21 -9.20 -3.58
N ALA A 104 -1.06 -9.52 -2.98
CA ALA A 104 0.24 -9.18 -3.56
C ALA A 104 0.39 -9.75 -4.98
N CYS A 105 0.06 -11.01 -5.21
CA CYS A 105 0.11 -11.63 -6.54
C CYS A 105 -0.82 -10.92 -7.54
N TRP A 106 -2.04 -10.56 -7.14
CA TRP A 106 -2.98 -9.82 -7.99
C TRP A 106 -2.43 -8.45 -8.37
N PHE A 107 -1.88 -7.71 -7.42
CA PHE A 107 -1.32 -6.38 -7.67
C PHE A 107 -0.02 -6.46 -8.48
N TRP A 108 0.82 -7.48 -8.28
CA TRP A 108 1.99 -7.75 -9.13
C TRP A 108 1.58 -8.06 -10.57
N GLY A 109 0.58 -8.94 -10.76
CA GLY A 109 0.03 -9.24 -12.08
C GLY A 109 -0.53 -7.99 -12.76
N GLY A 110 -1.32 -7.19 -12.04
CA GLY A 110 -1.82 -5.92 -12.53
C GLY A 110 -0.73 -4.92 -12.89
N ALA A 111 0.32 -4.80 -12.07
CA ALA A 111 1.48 -3.94 -12.35
C ALA A 111 2.19 -4.34 -13.63
N LEU A 112 2.41 -5.65 -13.85
CA LEU A 112 3.03 -6.16 -15.07
C LEU A 112 2.16 -5.91 -16.31
N VAL A 113 0.85 -6.14 -16.22
CA VAL A 113 -0.08 -5.85 -17.31
C VAL A 113 -0.07 -4.35 -17.65
N CYS A 114 -0.18 -3.48 -16.65
CA CYS A 114 -0.12 -2.04 -16.88
C CYS A 114 1.23 -1.62 -17.46
N HIS A 115 2.35 -2.19 -16.98
CA HIS A 115 3.68 -1.88 -17.49
C HIS A 115 3.84 -2.20 -18.99
N HIS A 116 3.30 -3.33 -19.45
CA HIS A 116 3.46 -3.77 -20.82
C HIS A 116 2.43 -3.21 -21.79
N TYR A 117 1.20 -3.00 -21.35
CA TYR A 117 0.08 -2.67 -22.24
C TYR A 117 -0.46 -1.24 -22.09
N VAL A 118 -0.14 -0.54 -20.99
CA VAL A 118 -0.63 0.84 -20.76
C VAL A 118 0.53 1.81 -20.82
N GLU A 119 1.45 1.73 -19.86
CA GLU A 119 2.61 2.63 -19.75
C GLU A 119 3.67 1.99 -18.86
N PRO A 120 4.97 2.05 -19.23
CA PRO A 120 6.07 1.60 -18.37
C PRO A 120 6.01 2.24 -16.97
N VAL A 121 6.42 1.48 -15.95
CA VAL A 121 6.44 1.97 -14.56
C VAL A 121 7.20 3.29 -14.48
N SER A 122 6.54 4.31 -13.97
CA SER A 122 7.11 5.65 -13.76
C SER A 122 6.78 6.18 -12.38
N ARG A 123 7.82 6.39 -11.57
CA ARG A 123 7.69 7.05 -10.28
C ARG A 123 7.38 8.54 -10.42
N GLN A 124 7.91 9.19 -11.45
CA GLN A 124 7.75 10.63 -11.67
C GLN A 124 6.29 11.01 -11.91
N SER A 125 5.55 10.18 -12.66
CA SER A 125 4.13 10.36 -12.90
C SER A 125 3.24 9.65 -11.87
N ALA A 126 3.81 8.79 -11.03
CA ALA A 126 3.08 7.87 -10.14
C ALA A 126 1.93 7.17 -10.88
N ASN A 127 2.23 6.63 -12.08
CA ASN A 127 1.26 6.01 -12.97
C ASN A 127 0.66 4.70 -12.39
N ALA A 128 -0.34 4.13 -13.08
CA ALA A 128 -1.04 2.93 -12.58
C ALA A 128 -0.09 1.75 -12.33
N ALA A 129 0.87 1.51 -13.22
CA ALA A 129 1.86 0.46 -13.04
C ALA A 129 2.69 0.65 -11.75
N TYR A 130 3.10 1.88 -11.46
CA TYR A 130 3.83 2.23 -10.23
C TYR A 130 2.96 2.07 -8.98
N VAL A 131 1.72 2.56 -9.00
CA VAL A 131 0.79 2.45 -7.86
C VAL A 131 0.50 0.99 -7.52
N LEU A 132 0.23 0.15 -8.53
CA LEU A 132 -0.02 -1.28 -8.34
C LEU A 132 1.24 -2.01 -7.84
N TRP A 133 2.41 -1.66 -8.37
CA TRP A 133 3.69 -2.18 -7.87
C TRP A 133 3.90 -1.86 -6.39
N MET A 134 3.74 -0.58 -6.01
CA MET A 134 3.89 -0.15 -4.62
C MET A 134 2.89 -0.84 -3.69
N ALA A 135 1.64 -1.02 -4.12
CA ALA A 135 0.64 -1.75 -3.35
C ALA A 135 1.03 -3.24 -3.17
N ALA A 136 1.48 -3.90 -4.25
CA ALA A 136 1.97 -5.29 -4.20
C ALA A 136 3.12 -5.46 -3.21
N PHE A 137 4.12 -4.58 -3.27
CA PHE A 137 5.26 -4.58 -2.36
C PHE A 137 4.84 -4.40 -0.91
N ASN A 138 3.91 -3.48 -0.63
CA ASN A 138 3.40 -3.25 0.73
C ASN A 138 2.62 -4.47 1.26
N PHE A 139 1.79 -5.13 0.45
CA PHE A 139 1.09 -6.37 0.86
C PHE A 139 2.06 -7.51 1.14
N GLN A 140 3.08 -7.67 0.31
CA GLN A 140 4.13 -8.67 0.51
C GLN A 140 4.91 -8.40 1.81
N THR A 141 5.28 -7.16 2.06
CA THR A 141 5.97 -6.76 3.28
C THR A 141 5.12 -7.01 4.52
N LEU A 142 3.83 -6.65 4.48
CA LEU A 142 2.90 -6.90 5.57
C LEU A 142 2.71 -8.41 5.81
N ALA A 143 2.61 -9.22 4.75
CA ALA A 143 2.56 -10.68 4.87
C ALA A 143 3.83 -11.24 5.55
N ALA A 144 5.01 -10.72 5.17
CA ALA A 144 6.27 -11.12 5.78
C ALA A 144 6.33 -10.77 7.28
N PHE A 145 5.83 -9.59 7.68
CA PHE A 145 5.73 -9.23 9.10
C PHE A 145 4.80 -10.14 9.89
N VAL A 146 3.61 -10.44 9.36
CA VAL A 146 2.66 -11.35 10.03
C VAL A 146 3.27 -12.75 10.13
N LEU A 147 3.92 -13.24 9.08
CA LEU A 147 4.60 -14.53 9.06
C LEU A 147 5.76 -14.57 10.07
N GLY A 148 6.57 -13.52 10.11
CA GLY A 148 7.66 -13.39 11.07
C GLY A 148 7.16 -13.42 12.52
N ALA A 149 6.06 -12.75 12.82
CA ALA A 149 5.42 -12.78 14.14
C ALA A 149 4.91 -14.17 14.53
N LEU A 150 4.48 -14.98 13.55
CA LEU A 150 4.07 -16.37 13.75
C LEU A 150 5.25 -17.32 14.03
N ILE A 151 6.34 -17.15 13.27
CA ILE A 151 7.49 -18.06 13.34
C ILE A 151 8.43 -17.70 14.51
N LEU A 152 8.60 -16.39 14.78
CA LEU A 152 9.54 -15.85 15.77
C LEU A 152 8.86 -14.97 16.83
N PRO A 153 7.85 -15.49 17.57
CA PRO A 153 7.05 -14.67 18.47
C PRO A 153 7.88 -13.98 19.58
N SER A 154 8.94 -14.62 20.07
CA SER A 154 9.81 -14.06 21.09
C SER A 154 10.69 -12.90 20.58
N ALA A 155 11.12 -12.96 19.34
CA ALA A 155 11.89 -11.87 18.70
C ALA A 155 10.98 -10.66 18.46
N PHE A 156 9.79 -10.88 17.91
CA PHE A 156 8.81 -9.81 17.68
C PHE A 156 8.35 -9.13 18.98
N ALA A 157 8.12 -9.90 20.06
CA ALA A 157 7.75 -9.34 21.35
C ALA A 157 8.86 -8.45 21.94
N ARG A 158 10.14 -8.81 21.73
CA ARG A 158 11.28 -7.97 22.15
C ARG A 158 11.36 -6.67 21.34
N THR A 159 11.21 -6.76 20.03
CA THR A 159 11.23 -5.59 19.15
C THR A 159 10.06 -4.64 19.44
N ALA A 160 8.85 -5.18 19.69
CA ALA A 160 7.70 -4.37 20.08
C ALA A 160 7.96 -3.59 21.38
N LYS A 161 8.55 -4.23 22.40
CA LYS A 161 8.92 -3.54 23.66
C LYS A 161 9.95 -2.43 23.46
N LEU A 162 10.90 -2.62 22.55
CA LEU A 162 11.89 -1.58 22.22
C LEU A 162 11.20 -0.39 21.52
N LEU A 163 10.30 -0.65 20.58
CA LEU A 163 9.53 0.39 19.89
C LEU A 163 8.59 1.15 20.83
N ASP A 164 7.94 0.45 21.76
CA ASP A 164 7.12 1.10 22.80
C ASP A 164 7.96 2.01 23.69
N GLY A 165 9.18 1.59 24.04
CA GLY A 165 10.13 2.42 24.77
C GLY A 165 10.60 3.65 24.01
N CYS A 166 10.74 3.57 22.69
CA CYS A 166 11.04 4.71 21.84
C CYS A 166 9.86 5.68 21.71
N ASN A 167 8.63 5.17 21.57
CA ASN A 167 7.43 6.00 21.46
C ASN A 167 7.15 6.81 22.74
N GLY A 168 7.44 6.25 23.92
CA GLY A 168 7.30 6.93 25.19
C GLY A 168 8.24 8.13 25.39
N ASN A 169 9.32 8.23 24.59
CA ASN A 169 10.27 9.34 24.64
C ASN A 169 10.01 10.44 23.59
N LEU A 170 8.98 10.30 22.76
CA LEU A 170 8.59 11.28 21.74
C LEU A 170 7.40 12.16 22.15
N LEU A 171 6.87 11.96 23.34
CA LEU A 171 5.84 12.78 23.98
C LEU A 171 6.40 13.51 25.18
#